data_f7cf844aba57f8d0e1f7d61c74a16aee
#
_entry.id   f7cf844aba57f8d0e1f7d61c74a16aee
#
_cell.length_a   1.000
_cell.length_b   1.000
_cell.length_c   1.000
_cell.angle_alpha   90.00
_cell.angle_beta   90.00
_cell.angle_gamma   90.00
#
_symmetry.space_group_name_H-M   'P 1'
#
loop_
_entity.id
_entity.type
_entity.pdbx_description
1 polymer ?
#
loop_
_entity_poly.entity_id
_entity_poly.type
_entity_poly.pdbx_seq_one_letter_code
_entity_poly.pdbx_strand_id
1 'polypeptide(L)'
;MPTVTRRFMLAASVAVAGSALGLSPAAAQADYPNQTISMICAFPAGSGADVIVRFFAEKIAKVSGATIIVENKPGAGGNIAGQYVTRSKPDGYTIFFHTGSAVAGNMHMFKTPPFDVVKDLQVAATVNKQPHMIAVPVSSPIKTMKELTEYLKKEGSNASYAVNNTSGKVLAAIYKQEAGLETVEVAYKSSADSMNDIMSGAMAFAAQDPVFSLSQLREGRYRLLAVSSAKRIPGAPDVPTMTEAGYPMDQVGWFAMMVPSATPKDTVNKINGWTRQVLGQEDVRKFVTDQGGDVFVSTPEEGQEYLKKEVAAWAGYVKVANIPQQ
;
A
#
# COMPACT_ATOMS: atom_id res chain seq x y z
N MET A 1 24.97 36.67 -91.50
CA MET A 1 25.93 37.38 -90.67
C MET A 1 25.11 38.23 -89.71
N PRO A 2 25.37 38.31 -88.43
CA PRO A 2 25.94 37.38 -87.50
C PRO A 2 24.92 36.93 -86.37
N THR A 3 25.29 35.85 -85.78
CA THR A 3 24.85 35.25 -84.57
C THR A 3 24.87 36.19 -83.35
N VAL A 4 23.80 36.30 -82.57
CA VAL A 4 23.83 36.76 -81.16
C VAL A 4 22.98 35.85 -80.29
N THR A 5 23.66 35.01 -79.70
CA THR A 5 23.68 34.43 -78.34
C THR A 5 22.43 34.40 -77.51
N ARG A 6 21.93 33.19 -77.45
CA ARG A 6 21.06 32.61 -76.41
C ARG A 6 21.86 32.48 -75.10
N ARG A 7 21.85 33.45 -74.23
CA ARG A 7 22.36 33.36 -72.84
C ARG A 7 21.82 34.55 -72.05
N PHE A 8 20.66 34.46 -71.47
CA PHE A 8 20.19 35.24 -70.30
C PHE A 8 18.67 34.97 -70.03
N MET A 9 18.32 33.74 -69.78
CA MET A 9 17.05 33.38 -69.17
C MET A 9 17.15 32.06 -68.38
N LEU A 10 17.96 32.05 -67.34
CA LEU A 10 18.07 30.92 -66.43
C LEU A 10 18.62 31.43 -65.09
N ALA A 11 17.90 32.34 -64.46
CA ALA A 11 18.22 32.77 -63.09
C ALA A 11 17.05 33.46 -62.40
N ALA A 12 15.86 32.83 -62.31
CA ALA A 12 14.78 33.32 -61.47
C ALA A 12 13.75 32.22 -61.16
N SER A 13 14.19 31.03 -60.71
CA SER A 13 13.25 29.95 -60.36
C SER A 13 13.83 29.04 -59.25
N VAL A 14 14.55 29.59 -58.29
CA VAL A 14 14.99 28.84 -57.10
C VAL A 14 14.92 29.75 -55.88
N ALA A 15 13.75 30.03 -55.35
CA ALA A 15 13.57 30.65 -54.03
C ALA A 15 12.14 30.61 -53.51
N VAL A 16 11.39 29.50 -53.64
CA VAL A 16 10.11 29.28 -52.87
C VAL A 16 9.93 27.78 -52.64
N ALA A 17 10.93 27.12 -52.06
CA ALA A 17 10.79 25.75 -51.63
C ALA A 17 11.55 25.55 -50.29
N GLY A 18 11.11 26.26 -49.24
CA GLY A 18 11.82 26.16 -47.98
C GLY A 18 11.06 26.83 -46.83
N SER A 19 9.85 26.51 -46.57
CA SER A 19 9.15 26.88 -45.31
C SER A 19 7.88 26.08 -45.07
N ALA A 20 7.86 24.82 -45.48
CA ALA A 20 6.86 23.87 -44.91
C ALA A 20 7.56 23.12 -43.76
N LEU A 21 8.10 23.85 -42.79
CA LEU A 21 8.40 23.29 -41.47
C LEU A 21 7.06 22.90 -40.87
N GLY A 22 6.82 21.59 -40.87
CA GLY A 22 5.67 20.94 -40.30
C GLY A 22 5.38 21.45 -38.90
N LEU A 23 4.32 22.25 -38.77
CA LEU A 23 3.54 22.27 -37.54
C LEU A 23 2.95 20.88 -37.41
N SER A 24 3.71 19.94 -36.81
CA SER A 24 3.08 18.76 -36.23
C SER A 24 1.98 19.30 -35.32
N PRO A 25 0.70 18.95 -35.53
CA PRO A 25 -0.32 19.31 -34.57
C PRO A 25 0.20 18.73 -33.24
N ALA A 26 0.46 19.60 -32.25
CA ALA A 26 0.57 19.16 -30.89
C ALA A 26 -0.69 18.33 -30.66
N ALA A 27 -0.55 17.00 -30.60
CA ALA A 27 -1.65 16.12 -30.29
C ALA A 27 -2.21 16.69 -28.99
N ALA A 28 -3.38 17.31 -29.05
CA ALA A 28 -4.08 17.79 -27.88
C ALA A 28 -4.14 16.57 -26.97
N GLN A 29 -3.41 16.62 -25.89
CA GLN A 29 -3.34 15.53 -24.93
C GLN A 29 -4.78 15.36 -24.46
N ALA A 30 -5.44 14.30 -24.93
CA ALA A 30 -6.83 14.05 -24.63
C ALA A 30 -7.00 14.17 -23.11
N ASP A 31 -8.01 14.91 -22.66
CA ASP A 31 -8.21 15.20 -21.25
C ASP A 31 -8.22 13.90 -20.43
N TYR A 32 -7.19 13.71 -19.62
CA TYR A 32 -7.13 12.61 -18.67
C TYR A 32 -8.12 12.90 -17.52
N PRO A 33 -9.01 11.95 -17.12
CA PRO A 33 -9.19 10.61 -17.64
C PRO A 33 -10.26 10.57 -18.77
N ASN A 34 -10.01 9.81 -19.81
CA ASN A 34 -10.98 9.54 -20.90
C ASN A 34 -11.20 8.04 -21.14
N GLN A 35 -10.60 7.18 -20.32
CA GLN A 35 -10.71 5.73 -20.33
C GLN A 35 -10.94 5.21 -18.93
N THR A 36 -11.30 3.93 -18.81
CA THR A 36 -11.42 3.25 -17.52
C THR A 36 -10.05 3.16 -16.84
N ILE A 37 -10.00 3.51 -15.57
CA ILE A 37 -8.82 3.37 -14.71
C ILE A 37 -8.89 2.01 -14.01
N SER A 38 -7.83 1.20 -14.15
CA SER A 38 -7.62 -0.05 -13.40
C SER A 38 -6.86 0.24 -12.12
N MET A 39 -7.52 0.03 -10.98
CA MET A 39 -6.91 0.14 -9.66
C MET A 39 -6.50 -1.24 -9.18
N ILE A 40 -5.18 -1.50 -9.17
CA ILE A 40 -4.61 -2.81 -8.88
C ILE A 40 -4.41 -2.97 -7.38
N CYS A 41 -5.13 -3.92 -6.80
CA CYS A 41 -5.05 -4.33 -5.40
C CYS A 41 -4.24 -5.62 -5.27
N ALA A 42 -3.17 -5.62 -4.46
CA ALA A 42 -2.33 -6.80 -4.28
C ALA A 42 -2.85 -7.79 -3.21
N PHE A 43 -4.02 -7.56 -2.67
CA PHE A 43 -4.65 -8.42 -1.67
C PHE A 43 -5.83 -9.21 -2.25
N PRO A 44 -6.18 -10.36 -1.65
CA PRO A 44 -7.38 -11.11 -2.03
C PRO A 44 -8.65 -10.25 -1.92
N ALA A 45 -9.60 -10.50 -2.80
CA ALA A 45 -10.93 -9.86 -2.73
C ALA A 45 -11.60 -10.18 -1.38
N GLY A 46 -12.26 -9.18 -0.78
CA GLY A 46 -12.92 -9.28 0.52
C GLY A 46 -11.98 -9.20 1.72
N SER A 47 -10.67 -9.04 1.53
CA SER A 47 -9.75 -8.75 2.64
C SER A 47 -9.93 -7.32 3.16
N GLY A 48 -9.44 -7.03 4.37
CA GLY A 48 -9.50 -5.67 4.94
C GLY A 48 -8.87 -4.61 4.04
N ALA A 49 -7.77 -4.96 3.36
CA ALA A 49 -7.12 -4.07 2.39
C ALA A 49 -7.99 -3.84 1.14
N ASP A 50 -8.66 -4.88 0.63
CA ASP A 50 -9.57 -4.77 -0.52
C ASP A 50 -10.77 -3.86 -0.20
N VAL A 51 -11.30 -3.93 1.02
CA VAL A 51 -12.36 -3.02 1.50
C VAL A 51 -11.93 -1.55 1.39
N ILE A 52 -10.71 -1.23 1.83
CA ILE A 52 -10.14 0.13 1.71
C ILE A 52 -10.02 0.53 0.24
N VAL A 53 -9.43 -0.33 -0.60
CA VAL A 53 -9.21 -0.02 -2.03
C VAL A 53 -10.53 0.25 -2.75
N ARG A 54 -11.55 -0.59 -2.53
CA ARG A 54 -12.88 -0.41 -3.17
C ARG A 54 -13.60 0.85 -2.69
N PHE A 55 -13.53 1.14 -1.40
CA PHE A 55 -14.11 2.37 -0.86
C PHE A 55 -13.50 3.61 -1.52
N PHE A 56 -12.17 3.68 -1.60
CA PHE A 56 -11.50 4.81 -2.24
C PHE A 56 -11.71 4.83 -3.77
N ALA A 57 -11.76 3.69 -4.43
CA ALA A 57 -12.07 3.61 -5.86
C ALA A 57 -13.45 4.23 -6.16
N GLU A 58 -14.49 3.90 -5.36
CA GLU A 58 -15.82 4.48 -5.49
C GLU A 58 -15.82 6.01 -5.25
N LYS A 59 -15.15 6.46 -4.20
CA LYS A 59 -15.06 7.89 -3.87
C LYS A 59 -14.32 8.69 -4.92
N ILE A 60 -13.19 8.16 -5.42
CA ILE A 60 -12.40 8.81 -6.48
C ILE A 60 -13.18 8.82 -7.81
N ALA A 61 -13.90 7.76 -8.15
CA ALA A 61 -14.74 7.73 -9.34
C ALA A 61 -15.77 8.87 -9.33
N LYS A 62 -16.41 9.14 -8.18
CA LYS A 62 -17.39 10.25 -8.03
C LYS A 62 -16.76 11.63 -8.22
N VAL A 63 -15.52 11.81 -7.77
CA VAL A 63 -14.81 13.11 -7.82
C VAL A 63 -14.17 13.33 -9.18
N SER A 64 -13.62 12.30 -9.80
CA SER A 64 -12.91 12.38 -11.07
C SER A 64 -13.82 12.29 -12.29
N GLY A 65 -15.04 11.76 -12.13
CA GLY A 65 -15.93 11.40 -13.23
C GLY A 65 -15.47 10.17 -14.03
N ALA A 66 -14.37 9.52 -13.62
CA ALA A 66 -13.84 8.35 -14.29
C ALA A 66 -14.59 7.06 -13.91
N THR A 67 -14.64 6.10 -14.83
CA THR A 67 -14.93 4.73 -14.49
C THR A 67 -13.69 4.11 -13.87
N ILE A 68 -13.80 3.58 -12.65
CA ILE A 68 -12.69 2.90 -11.94
C ILE A 68 -13.09 1.47 -11.65
N ILE A 69 -12.24 0.52 -12.03
CA ILE A 69 -12.38 -0.91 -11.70
C ILE A 69 -11.26 -1.34 -10.75
N VAL A 70 -11.59 -2.21 -9.80
CA VAL A 70 -10.59 -2.80 -8.89
C VAL A 70 -10.27 -4.20 -9.35
N GLU A 71 -8.99 -4.46 -9.63
CA GLU A 71 -8.46 -5.77 -10.00
C GLU A 71 -7.58 -6.32 -8.88
N ASN A 72 -7.91 -7.50 -8.36
CA ASN A 72 -7.10 -8.16 -7.35
C ASN A 72 -6.03 -9.06 -8.00
N LYS A 73 -4.76 -8.79 -7.68
CA LYS A 73 -3.58 -9.57 -8.13
C LYS A 73 -2.72 -9.95 -6.92
N PRO A 74 -3.21 -10.86 -6.05
CA PRO A 74 -2.49 -11.25 -4.83
C PRO A 74 -1.27 -12.12 -5.13
N GLY A 75 -0.31 -12.14 -4.21
CA GLY A 75 0.83 -13.04 -4.20
C GLY A 75 2.18 -12.36 -4.02
N ALA A 76 3.14 -13.13 -3.50
CA ALA A 76 4.53 -12.71 -3.23
C ALA A 76 4.63 -11.37 -2.47
N GLY A 77 3.80 -11.17 -1.44
CA GLY A 77 3.79 -9.92 -0.65
C GLY A 77 3.43 -8.67 -1.47
N GLY A 78 2.68 -8.82 -2.58
CA GLY A 78 2.32 -7.72 -3.49
C GLY A 78 3.26 -7.57 -4.70
N ASN A 79 4.36 -8.34 -4.77
CA ASN A 79 5.31 -8.25 -5.87
C ASN A 79 4.69 -8.61 -7.24
N ILE A 80 3.71 -9.53 -7.30
CA ILE A 80 3.01 -9.87 -8.55
C ILE A 80 2.28 -8.64 -9.09
N ALA A 81 1.52 -7.95 -8.25
CA ALA A 81 0.80 -6.74 -8.62
C ALA A 81 1.75 -5.59 -8.97
N GLY A 82 2.80 -5.37 -8.15
CA GLY A 82 3.79 -4.33 -8.39
C GLY A 82 4.51 -4.52 -9.73
N GLN A 83 4.95 -5.74 -10.04
CA GLN A 83 5.58 -6.06 -11.32
C GLN A 83 4.62 -5.86 -12.51
N TYR A 84 3.34 -6.16 -12.35
CA TYR A 84 2.33 -5.88 -13.37
C TYR A 84 2.22 -4.37 -13.64
N VAL A 85 2.17 -3.56 -12.58
CA VAL A 85 2.06 -2.10 -12.72
C VAL A 85 3.33 -1.48 -13.30
N THR A 86 4.52 -1.89 -12.86
CA THR A 86 5.79 -1.33 -13.39
C THR A 86 5.97 -1.59 -14.88
N ARG A 87 5.31 -2.62 -15.44
CA ARG A 87 5.34 -2.96 -16.87
C ARG A 87 4.16 -2.36 -17.65
N SER A 88 3.22 -1.70 -16.99
CA SER A 88 2.10 -1.05 -17.66
C SER A 88 2.52 0.26 -18.33
N LYS A 89 1.64 0.79 -19.19
CA LYS A 89 1.87 2.10 -19.81
C LYS A 89 1.92 3.19 -18.74
N PRO A 90 2.87 4.14 -18.82
CA PRO A 90 2.97 5.23 -17.85
C PRO A 90 2.01 6.38 -18.17
N ASP A 91 0.73 6.07 -18.32
CA ASP A 91 -0.33 7.01 -18.74
C ASP A 91 -1.36 7.31 -17.63
N GLY A 92 -1.20 6.67 -16.44
CA GLY A 92 -2.06 6.88 -15.28
C GLY A 92 -3.32 6.01 -15.25
N TYR A 93 -3.58 5.17 -16.26
CA TYR A 93 -4.75 4.29 -16.28
C TYR A 93 -4.55 2.97 -15.53
N THR A 94 -3.33 2.68 -15.08
CA THR A 94 -3.02 1.56 -14.18
C THR A 94 -2.43 2.12 -12.90
N ILE A 95 -3.20 2.08 -11.82
CA ILE A 95 -2.80 2.59 -10.50
C ILE A 95 -2.58 1.42 -9.55
N PHE A 96 -1.42 1.33 -8.93
CA PHE A 96 -1.14 0.39 -7.86
C PHE A 96 -1.62 0.97 -6.53
N PHE A 97 -2.75 0.49 -6.04
CA PHE A 97 -3.24 0.88 -4.72
C PHE A 97 -2.88 -0.20 -3.70
N HIS A 98 -1.82 0.03 -2.98
CA HIS A 98 -1.24 -0.96 -2.08
C HIS A 98 -0.64 -0.32 -0.84
N THR A 99 -0.24 -1.17 0.13
CA THR A 99 0.47 -0.69 1.31
C THR A 99 1.91 -0.35 0.95
N GLY A 100 2.32 0.89 1.21
CA GLY A 100 3.69 1.35 1.04
C GLY A 100 4.66 0.58 1.92
N SER A 101 4.22 0.15 3.11
CA SER A 101 5.01 -0.69 4.01
C SER A 101 5.40 -2.03 3.39
N ALA A 102 4.46 -2.71 2.67
CA ALA A 102 4.76 -3.99 2.05
C ALA A 102 5.79 -3.85 0.93
N VAL A 103 5.62 -2.86 0.03
CA VAL A 103 6.58 -2.66 -1.07
C VAL A 103 7.95 -2.17 -0.56
N ALA A 104 7.98 -1.36 0.50
CA ALA A 104 9.23 -0.97 1.15
C ALA A 104 9.92 -2.17 1.82
N GLY A 105 9.17 -2.99 2.56
CA GLY A 105 9.68 -4.20 3.19
C GLY A 105 10.21 -5.24 2.20
N ASN A 106 9.54 -5.40 1.05
CA ASN A 106 9.94 -6.35 0.02
C ASN A 106 11.34 -6.07 -0.54
N MET A 107 11.81 -4.82 -0.52
CA MET A 107 13.19 -4.48 -0.92
C MET A 107 14.23 -5.15 -0.03
N HIS A 108 13.88 -5.60 1.17
CA HIS A 108 14.79 -6.23 2.13
C HIS A 108 14.42 -7.69 2.44
N MET A 109 13.18 -8.11 2.16
CA MET A 109 12.70 -9.47 2.43
C MET A 109 12.91 -10.43 1.27
N PHE A 110 13.21 -9.93 0.07
CA PHE A 110 13.56 -10.74 -1.10
C PHE A 110 15.03 -10.54 -1.45
N LYS A 111 15.75 -11.64 -1.74
CA LYS A 111 17.15 -11.58 -2.23
C LYS A 111 17.26 -10.81 -3.54
N THR A 112 16.25 -10.98 -4.40
CA THR A 112 16.15 -10.29 -5.68
C THR A 112 14.73 -9.77 -5.84
N PRO A 113 14.44 -8.55 -5.37
CA PRO A 113 13.14 -7.92 -5.61
C PRO A 113 12.87 -7.81 -7.11
N PRO A 114 11.66 -8.13 -7.61
CA PRO A 114 11.39 -8.15 -9.05
C PRO A 114 11.29 -6.77 -9.70
N PHE A 115 11.31 -5.71 -8.91
CA PHE A 115 11.36 -4.30 -9.29
C PHE A 115 11.91 -3.47 -8.14
N ASP A 116 12.45 -2.29 -8.44
CA ASP A 116 12.86 -1.30 -7.43
C ASP A 116 11.73 -0.31 -7.19
N VAL A 117 11.08 -0.39 -6.02
CA VAL A 117 9.91 0.44 -5.73
C VAL A 117 10.18 1.94 -5.82
N VAL A 118 11.40 2.39 -5.52
CA VAL A 118 11.78 3.81 -5.55
C VAL A 118 12.08 4.31 -6.96
N LYS A 119 12.63 3.42 -7.82
CA LYS A 119 13.02 3.78 -9.21
C LYS A 119 11.91 3.54 -10.22
N ASP A 120 11.17 2.42 -10.05
CA ASP A 120 10.23 1.95 -11.06
C ASP A 120 8.80 2.46 -10.83
N LEU A 121 8.49 2.93 -9.61
CA LEU A 121 7.22 3.52 -9.25
C LEU A 121 7.40 4.92 -8.68
N GLN A 122 6.35 5.75 -8.83
CA GLN A 122 6.23 7.01 -8.12
C GLN A 122 4.92 7.04 -7.31
N VAL A 123 4.98 7.64 -6.13
CA VAL A 123 3.80 7.84 -5.28
C VAL A 123 2.98 8.98 -5.86
N ALA A 124 1.77 8.68 -6.32
CA ALA A 124 0.83 9.70 -6.77
C ALA A 124 0.07 10.32 -5.58
N ALA A 125 -0.30 9.51 -4.59
CA ALA A 125 -0.98 9.98 -3.39
C ALA A 125 -0.77 9.01 -2.23
N THR A 126 -0.65 9.54 -1.02
CA THR A 126 -0.83 8.78 0.22
C THR A 126 -2.31 8.80 0.63
N VAL A 127 -2.75 7.82 1.41
CA VAL A 127 -4.17 7.65 1.74
C VAL A 127 -4.40 7.66 3.25
N ASN A 128 -3.83 6.69 3.95
CA ASN A 128 -3.98 6.58 5.40
C ASN A 128 -2.76 5.92 6.03
N LYS A 129 -2.66 6.08 7.35
CA LYS A 129 -1.78 5.29 8.23
C LYS A 129 -2.64 4.46 9.15
N GLN A 130 -2.22 3.23 9.46
CA GLN A 130 -2.94 2.35 10.36
C GLN A 130 -2.00 1.37 11.07
N PRO A 131 -2.22 1.12 12.38
CA PRO A 131 -1.47 0.12 13.11
C PRO A 131 -1.91 -1.29 12.75
N HIS A 132 -1.16 -2.29 13.22
CA HIS A 132 -1.60 -3.68 13.29
C HIS A 132 -1.94 -4.04 14.74
N MET A 133 -2.61 -5.15 14.95
CA MET A 133 -3.20 -5.51 16.23
C MET A 133 -2.84 -6.93 16.64
N ILE A 134 -2.62 -7.12 17.95
CA ILE A 134 -2.58 -8.44 18.56
C ILE A 134 -3.99 -8.79 19.02
N ALA A 135 -4.53 -9.88 18.54
CA ALA A 135 -5.88 -10.34 18.81
C ALA A 135 -5.90 -11.80 19.31
N VAL A 136 -6.84 -12.09 20.18
CA VAL A 136 -7.20 -13.45 20.63
C VAL A 136 -8.70 -13.66 20.49
N PRO A 137 -9.21 -14.91 20.40
CA PRO A 137 -10.65 -15.13 20.44
C PRO A 137 -11.23 -14.69 21.77
N VAL A 138 -12.46 -14.19 21.80
CA VAL A 138 -13.12 -13.74 23.04
C VAL A 138 -13.26 -14.87 24.07
N SER A 139 -13.33 -16.13 23.61
CA SER A 139 -13.37 -17.34 24.44
C SER A 139 -12.05 -17.65 25.13
N SER A 140 -10.94 -17.04 24.69
CA SER A 140 -9.63 -17.22 25.32
C SER A 140 -9.63 -16.73 26.77
N PRO A 141 -9.00 -17.46 27.71
CA PRO A 141 -8.79 -16.98 29.07
C PRO A 141 -7.83 -15.77 29.13
N ILE A 142 -7.02 -15.56 28.08
CA ILE A 142 -6.02 -14.50 27.95
C ILE A 142 -6.75 -13.16 27.73
N LYS A 143 -6.49 -12.18 28.59
CA LYS A 143 -7.14 -10.86 28.56
C LYS A 143 -6.16 -9.70 28.36
N THR A 144 -4.86 -9.94 28.56
CA THR A 144 -3.81 -8.92 28.51
C THR A 144 -2.58 -9.44 27.76
N MET A 145 -1.74 -8.53 27.30
CA MET A 145 -0.44 -8.88 26.71
C MET A 145 0.48 -9.60 27.70
N LYS A 146 0.39 -9.27 28.99
CA LYS A 146 1.14 -9.95 30.05
C LYS A 146 0.75 -11.42 30.13
N GLU A 147 -0.55 -11.72 30.24
CA GLU A 147 -1.06 -13.10 30.28
C GLU A 147 -0.71 -13.87 28.99
N LEU A 148 -0.80 -13.20 27.82
CA LEU A 148 -0.36 -13.81 26.56
C LEU A 148 1.11 -14.19 26.63
N THR A 149 1.97 -13.29 27.10
CA THR A 149 3.41 -13.53 27.18
C THR A 149 3.75 -14.68 28.15
N GLU A 150 3.10 -14.72 29.29
CA GLU A 150 3.26 -15.80 30.28
C GLU A 150 2.84 -17.16 29.69
N TYR A 151 1.71 -17.20 29.00
CA TYR A 151 1.24 -18.38 28.27
C TYR A 151 2.25 -18.85 27.21
N LEU A 152 2.68 -17.92 26.35
CA LEU A 152 3.61 -18.23 25.26
C LEU A 152 5.00 -18.68 25.77
N LYS A 153 5.48 -18.12 26.87
CA LYS A 153 6.73 -18.59 27.51
C LYS A 153 6.61 -20.01 28.04
N LYS A 154 5.44 -20.38 28.57
CA LYS A 154 5.18 -21.72 29.07
C LYS A 154 5.10 -22.76 27.93
N GLU A 155 4.39 -22.43 26.86
CA GLU A 155 4.17 -23.33 25.74
C GLU A 155 5.38 -23.41 24.78
N GLY A 156 6.19 -22.35 24.70
CA GLY A 156 7.37 -22.30 23.82
C GLY A 156 7.00 -22.53 22.34
N SER A 157 7.70 -23.44 21.70
CA SER A 157 7.47 -23.83 20.31
C SER A 157 6.20 -24.65 20.06
N ASN A 158 5.46 -25.05 21.09
CA ASN A 158 4.17 -25.71 20.96
C ASN A 158 3.06 -24.69 20.63
N ALA A 159 3.26 -23.40 20.93
CA ALA A 159 2.32 -22.36 20.58
C ALA A 159 2.60 -21.81 19.17
N SER A 160 1.52 -21.57 18.41
CA SER A 160 1.59 -20.97 17.08
C SER A 160 0.77 -19.69 17.04
N TYR A 161 1.10 -18.79 16.09
CA TYR A 161 0.37 -17.56 15.86
C TYR A 161 0.12 -17.29 14.38
N ALA A 162 -0.97 -16.60 14.08
CA ALA A 162 -1.39 -16.29 12.72
C ALA A 162 -0.88 -14.93 12.26
N VAL A 163 -0.36 -14.89 11.02
CA VAL A 163 -0.05 -13.66 10.28
C VAL A 163 -0.58 -13.77 8.85
N ASN A 164 -0.92 -12.64 8.22
CA ASN A 164 -1.44 -12.65 6.85
C ASN A 164 -0.83 -11.56 5.94
N ASN A 165 0.01 -10.72 6.49
CA ASN A 165 0.67 -9.65 5.75
C ASN A 165 2.01 -9.25 6.37
N THR A 166 2.78 -8.48 5.63
CA THR A 166 4.14 -8.05 6.00
C THR A 166 4.20 -7.30 7.32
N SER A 167 3.28 -6.36 7.55
CA SER A 167 3.29 -5.55 8.79
C SER A 167 2.91 -6.37 10.02
N GLY A 168 1.94 -7.29 9.91
CA GLY A 168 1.60 -8.23 10.98
C GLY A 168 2.75 -9.17 11.31
N LYS A 169 3.48 -9.62 10.29
CA LYS A 169 4.70 -10.44 10.48
C LYS A 169 5.77 -9.69 11.27
N VAL A 170 6.03 -8.42 10.92
CA VAL A 170 7.02 -7.58 11.63
C VAL A 170 6.55 -7.30 13.06
N LEU A 171 5.27 -6.95 13.27
CA LEU A 171 4.71 -6.76 14.61
C LEU A 171 4.97 -7.99 15.49
N ALA A 172 4.58 -9.19 15.01
CA ALA A 172 4.76 -10.42 15.77
C ALA A 172 6.23 -10.75 16.00
N ALA A 173 7.10 -10.52 15.00
CA ALA A 173 8.53 -10.82 15.13
C ALA A 173 9.24 -9.89 16.13
N ILE A 174 8.93 -8.59 16.14
CA ILE A 174 9.44 -7.65 17.15
C ILE A 174 8.93 -8.06 18.55
N TYR A 175 7.62 -8.34 18.67
CA TYR A 175 7.07 -8.81 19.95
C TYR A 175 7.76 -10.08 20.45
N LYS A 176 7.98 -11.06 19.57
CA LYS A 176 8.72 -12.29 19.93
C LYS A 176 10.12 -12.01 20.44
N GLN A 177 10.84 -11.14 19.77
CA GLN A 177 12.20 -10.77 20.14
C GLN A 177 12.24 -10.07 21.49
N GLU A 178 11.42 -9.02 21.68
CA GLU A 178 11.35 -8.23 22.92
C GLU A 178 10.91 -9.08 24.12
N ALA A 179 10.02 -10.04 23.90
CA ALA A 179 9.50 -10.92 24.96
C ALA A 179 10.31 -12.21 25.15
N GLY A 180 11.29 -12.52 24.28
CA GLY A 180 12.07 -13.75 24.32
C GLY A 180 11.20 -15.00 24.07
N LEU A 181 10.39 -15.01 23.00
CA LEU A 181 9.43 -16.08 22.70
C LEU A 181 9.93 -16.99 21.57
N GLU A 182 9.60 -18.28 21.68
CA GLU A 182 9.94 -19.31 20.68
C GLU A 182 8.74 -19.79 19.85
N THR A 183 7.60 -19.08 19.93
CA THR A 183 6.36 -19.44 19.22
C THR A 183 6.54 -19.51 17.71
N VAL A 184 5.72 -20.35 17.04
CA VAL A 184 5.83 -20.67 15.62
C VAL A 184 4.88 -19.80 14.79
N GLU A 185 5.43 -19.18 13.73
CA GLU A 185 4.63 -18.40 12.76
C GLU A 185 3.87 -19.32 11.80
N VAL A 186 2.58 -19.03 11.59
CA VAL A 186 1.74 -19.64 10.56
C VAL A 186 1.21 -18.54 9.65
N ALA A 187 1.62 -18.57 8.38
CA ALA A 187 1.24 -17.59 7.39
C ALA A 187 -0.06 -17.99 6.68
N TYR A 188 -1.02 -17.08 6.62
CA TYR A 188 -2.31 -17.22 5.93
C TYR A 188 -2.39 -16.25 4.75
N LYS A 189 -3.24 -16.54 3.76
CA LYS A 189 -3.45 -15.67 2.60
C LYS A 189 -4.23 -14.39 2.97
N SER A 190 -5.16 -14.49 3.92
CA SER A 190 -5.93 -13.37 4.44
C SER A 190 -6.23 -13.56 5.94
N SER A 191 -6.70 -12.50 6.63
CA SER A 191 -7.16 -12.60 8.01
C SER A 191 -8.34 -13.56 8.16
N ALA A 192 -9.24 -13.61 7.17
CA ALA A 192 -10.40 -14.50 7.18
C ALA A 192 -10.00 -15.98 7.12
N ASP A 193 -8.94 -16.33 6.38
CA ASP A 193 -8.47 -17.72 6.27
C ASP A 193 -7.96 -18.29 7.59
N SER A 194 -7.46 -17.44 8.49
CA SER A 194 -6.97 -17.85 9.81
C SER A 194 -8.08 -17.98 10.87
N MET A 195 -9.30 -17.53 10.56
CA MET A 195 -10.35 -17.35 11.56
C MET A 195 -10.72 -18.65 12.30
N ASN A 196 -10.88 -19.75 11.57
CA ASN A 196 -11.24 -21.03 12.18
C ASN A 196 -10.16 -21.53 13.15
N ASP A 197 -8.88 -21.39 12.78
CA ASP A 197 -7.76 -21.84 13.59
C ASP A 197 -7.57 -20.96 14.84
N ILE A 198 -7.89 -19.67 14.73
CA ILE A 198 -7.88 -18.76 15.88
C ILE A 198 -9.05 -19.09 16.82
N MET A 199 -10.26 -19.27 16.28
CA MET A 199 -11.46 -19.55 17.09
C MET A 199 -11.41 -20.91 17.78
N SER A 200 -10.76 -21.90 17.19
CA SER A 200 -10.54 -23.23 17.79
C SER A 200 -9.41 -23.25 18.85
N GLY A 201 -8.59 -22.18 18.93
CA GLY A 201 -7.41 -22.14 19.78
C GLY A 201 -6.17 -22.81 19.19
N ALA A 202 -6.20 -23.26 17.95
CA ALA A 202 -5.00 -23.79 17.25
C ALA A 202 -3.93 -22.71 17.08
N MET A 203 -4.35 -21.44 16.95
CA MET A 203 -3.48 -20.27 17.02
C MET A 203 -3.67 -19.57 18.36
N ALA A 204 -2.57 -19.35 19.09
CA ALA A 204 -2.59 -18.70 20.41
C ALA A 204 -3.00 -17.22 20.29
N PHE A 205 -2.58 -16.56 19.21
CA PHE A 205 -2.95 -15.18 18.87
C PHE A 205 -2.84 -14.93 17.37
N ALA A 206 -3.34 -13.79 16.94
CA ALA A 206 -3.16 -13.28 15.60
C ALA A 206 -2.52 -11.88 15.61
N ALA A 207 -1.59 -11.63 14.68
CA ALA A 207 -1.08 -10.30 14.38
C ALA A 207 -1.65 -9.86 13.02
N GLN A 208 -2.71 -9.03 13.04
CA GLN A 208 -3.55 -8.79 11.88
C GLN A 208 -3.82 -7.30 11.61
N ASP A 209 -4.36 -7.04 10.43
CA ASP A 209 -4.81 -5.71 10.01
C ASP A 209 -5.98 -5.19 10.87
N PRO A 210 -6.09 -3.86 11.05
CA PRO A 210 -7.11 -3.28 11.92
C PRO A 210 -8.53 -3.41 11.34
N VAL A 211 -8.69 -3.41 10.02
CA VAL A 211 -10.02 -3.46 9.38
C VAL A 211 -10.74 -4.74 9.77
N PHE A 212 -10.07 -5.88 9.60
CA PHE A 212 -10.61 -7.18 9.98
C PHE A 212 -10.73 -7.30 11.51
N SER A 213 -9.68 -6.93 12.25
CA SER A 213 -9.64 -7.07 13.70
C SER A 213 -10.74 -6.26 14.41
N LEU A 214 -11.00 -5.01 13.98
CA LEU A 214 -12.07 -4.18 14.52
C LEU A 214 -13.46 -4.69 14.12
N SER A 215 -13.61 -5.27 12.92
CA SER A 215 -14.86 -5.95 12.56
C SER A 215 -15.15 -7.09 13.54
N GLN A 216 -14.15 -7.96 13.78
CA GLN A 216 -14.31 -9.10 14.69
C GLN A 216 -14.49 -8.66 16.16
N LEU A 217 -13.89 -7.53 16.57
CA LEU A 217 -14.16 -6.92 17.89
C LEU A 217 -15.64 -6.50 18.01
N ARG A 218 -16.16 -5.77 17.00
CA ARG A 218 -17.58 -5.33 17.00
C ARG A 218 -18.56 -6.49 16.97
N GLU A 219 -18.19 -7.61 16.32
CA GLU A 219 -18.98 -8.84 16.30
C GLU A 219 -18.84 -9.68 17.59
N GLY A 220 -18.03 -9.24 18.55
CA GLY A 220 -17.81 -9.95 19.81
C GLY A 220 -17.04 -11.27 19.66
N ARG A 221 -16.29 -11.45 18.56
CA ARG A 221 -15.49 -12.65 18.31
C ARG A 221 -14.05 -12.52 18.79
N TYR A 222 -13.46 -11.31 18.66
CA TYR A 222 -12.09 -11.03 19.09
C TYR A 222 -12.05 -10.14 20.33
N ARG A 223 -11.03 -10.37 21.12
CA ARG A 223 -10.47 -9.44 22.09
C ARG A 223 -9.16 -8.91 21.54
N LEU A 224 -9.03 -7.58 21.44
CA LEU A 224 -7.77 -6.94 21.03
C LEU A 224 -6.93 -6.69 22.28
N LEU A 225 -5.70 -7.14 22.27
CA LEU A 225 -4.78 -7.04 23.41
C LEU A 225 -3.87 -5.82 23.30
N ALA A 226 -3.46 -5.44 22.10
CA ALA A 226 -2.63 -4.26 21.86
C ALA A 226 -2.65 -3.82 20.41
N VAL A 227 -2.29 -2.54 20.17
CA VAL A 227 -2.05 -1.93 18.85
C VAL A 227 -0.58 -1.54 18.71
N SER A 228 -0.05 -1.62 17.47
CA SER A 228 1.38 -1.37 17.19
C SER A 228 1.77 0.11 17.06
N SER A 229 0.82 1.05 17.11
CA SER A 229 1.06 2.50 17.03
C SER A 229 1.56 3.08 18.35
N ALA A 230 2.25 4.24 18.27
CA ALA A 230 2.69 4.99 19.45
C ALA A 230 1.52 5.50 20.32
N LYS A 231 0.31 5.63 19.75
CA LYS A 231 -0.90 6.08 20.44
C LYS A 231 -2.03 5.11 20.22
N ARG A 232 -2.94 5.04 21.19
CA ARG A 232 -4.21 4.31 21.06
C ARG A 232 -5.02 4.88 19.90
N ILE A 233 -5.84 4.04 19.28
CA ILE A 233 -6.65 4.42 18.13
C ILE A 233 -8.09 4.78 18.57
N PRO A 234 -8.74 5.76 17.93
CA PRO A 234 -10.11 6.13 18.25
C PRO A 234 -11.12 5.00 18.07
N GLY A 235 -10.89 4.11 17.09
CA GLY A 235 -11.75 2.95 16.81
C GLY A 235 -11.75 1.86 17.90
N ALA A 236 -10.77 1.90 18.84
CA ALA A 236 -10.66 1.02 19.99
C ALA A 236 -9.88 1.72 21.13
N PRO A 237 -10.45 2.74 21.78
CA PRO A 237 -9.71 3.60 22.73
C PRO A 237 -9.30 2.87 24.02
N ASP A 238 -9.96 1.77 24.34
CA ASP A 238 -9.64 0.96 25.53
C ASP A 238 -8.49 -0.03 25.28
N VAL A 239 -8.10 -0.25 24.00
CA VAL A 239 -7.01 -1.15 23.65
C VAL A 239 -5.67 -0.43 23.83
N PRO A 240 -4.76 -0.96 24.69
CA PRO A 240 -3.45 -0.33 24.92
C PRO A 240 -2.56 -0.43 23.69
N THR A 241 -1.53 0.43 23.63
CA THR A 241 -0.44 0.27 22.68
C THR A 241 0.51 -0.84 23.13
N MET A 242 1.30 -1.37 22.20
CA MET A 242 2.37 -2.32 22.54
C MET A 242 3.36 -1.71 23.54
N THR A 243 3.65 -0.42 23.42
CA THR A 243 4.53 0.31 24.35
C THR A 243 3.92 0.39 25.75
N GLU A 244 2.61 0.69 25.89
CA GLU A 244 1.91 0.66 27.20
C GLU A 244 1.89 -0.75 27.80
N ALA A 245 1.90 -1.78 26.96
CA ALA A 245 1.97 -3.18 27.37
C ALA A 245 3.38 -3.67 27.73
N GLY A 246 4.41 -2.81 27.63
CA GLY A 246 5.79 -3.11 27.98
C GLY A 246 6.67 -3.58 26.80
N TYR A 247 6.18 -3.45 25.56
CA TYR A 247 6.89 -3.82 24.32
C TYR A 247 7.04 -2.57 23.43
N PRO A 248 8.17 -1.81 23.57
CA PRO A 248 8.35 -0.56 22.84
C PRO A 248 8.25 -0.73 21.32
N MET A 249 7.26 -0.05 20.72
CA MET A 249 6.99 -0.16 19.30
C MET A 249 6.20 1.04 18.79
N ASP A 250 6.52 1.49 17.59
CA ASP A 250 5.72 2.41 16.79
C ASP A 250 5.80 1.96 15.33
N GLN A 251 5.04 0.90 15.00
CA GLN A 251 5.01 0.33 13.67
C GLN A 251 3.62 0.52 13.08
N VAL A 252 3.53 1.37 12.08
CA VAL A 252 2.28 1.65 11.35
C VAL A 252 2.44 1.33 9.87
N GLY A 253 1.44 0.65 9.32
CA GLY A 253 1.29 0.50 7.89
C GLY A 253 0.70 1.78 7.28
N TRP A 254 0.85 1.94 5.98
CA TRP A 254 0.26 3.05 5.24
C TRP A 254 -0.12 2.63 3.84
N PHE A 255 -1.17 3.24 3.29
CA PHE A 255 -1.61 2.99 1.93
C PHE A 255 -1.24 4.15 1.01
N ALA A 256 -0.89 3.80 -0.22
CA ALA A 256 -0.60 4.75 -1.28
C ALA A 256 -1.16 4.30 -2.63
N MET A 257 -1.40 5.27 -3.48
CA MET A 257 -1.59 5.10 -4.92
C MET A 257 -0.27 5.38 -5.60
N MET A 258 0.24 4.39 -6.32
CA MET A 258 1.51 4.46 -7.04
C MET A 258 1.26 4.20 -8.52
N VAL A 259 2.07 4.79 -9.37
CA VAL A 259 2.02 4.63 -10.83
C VAL A 259 3.44 4.39 -11.35
N PRO A 260 3.64 3.89 -12.59
CA PRO A 260 4.97 3.79 -13.18
C PRO A 260 5.74 5.10 -13.10
N SER A 261 7.03 5.04 -12.81
CA SER A 261 7.86 6.25 -12.57
C SER A 261 7.89 7.25 -13.73
N ALA A 262 7.68 6.78 -14.97
CA ALA A 262 7.62 7.62 -16.16
C ALA A 262 6.24 8.27 -16.40
N THR A 263 5.25 8.09 -15.50
CA THR A 263 3.92 8.72 -15.64
C THR A 263 4.05 10.25 -15.59
N PRO A 264 3.43 10.99 -16.53
CA PRO A 264 3.55 12.45 -16.58
C PRO A 264 3.10 13.15 -15.30
N LYS A 265 3.83 14.21 -14.91
CA LYS A 265 3.58 14.94 -13.66
C LYS A 265 2.14 15.46 -13.57
N ASP A 266 1.56 15.93 -14.65
CA ASP A 266 0.19 16.45 -14.67
C ASP A 266 -0.83 15.36 -14.35
N THR A 267 -0.63 14.14 -14.85
CA THR A 267 -1.45 12.97 -14.54
C THR A 267 -1.32 12.60 -13.05
N VAL A 268 -0.10 12.57 -12.53
CA VAL A 268 0.18 12.31 -11.12
C VAL A 268 -0.49 13.36 -10.22
N ASN A 269 -0.39 14.64 -10.57
CA ASN A 269 -1.03 15.74 -9.84
C ASN A 269 -2.56 15.65 -9.87
N LYS A 270 -3.17 15.21 -10.98
CA LYS A 270 -4.62 14.97 -11.03
C LYS A 270 -5.04 13.85 -10.08
N ILE A 271 -4.34 12.71 -10.08
CA ILE A 271 -4.60 11.60 -9.14
C ILE A 271 -4.46 12.09 -7.68
N ASN A 272 -3.41 12.85 -7.38
CA ASN A 272 -3.20 13.46 -6.06
C ASN A 272 -4.36 14.40 -5.68
N GLY A 273 -4.76 15.28 -6.60
CA GLY A 273 -5.85 16.23 -6.38
C GLY A 273 -7.18 15.54 -6.02
N TRP A 274 -7.57 14.51 -6.78
CA TRP A 274 -8.77 13.71 -6.47
C TRP A 274 -8.68 13.04 -5.10
N THR A 275 -7.52 12.43 -4.81
CA THR A 275 -7.30 11.74 -3.53
C THR A 275 -7.39 12.73 -2.36
N ARG A 276 -6.76 13.89 -2.46
CA ARG A 276 -6.83 14.94 -1.43
C ARG A 276 -8.26 15.46 -1.23
N GLN A 277 -9.02 15.65 -2.32
CA GLN A 277 -10.42 16.06 -2.25
C GLN A 277 -11.27 14.99 -1.54
N VAL A 278 -11.04 13.71 -1.82
CA VAL A 278 -11.71 12.58 -1.14
C VAL A 278 -11.35 12.54 0.34
N LEU A 279 -10.06 12.65 0.68
CA LEU A 279 -9.58 12.66 2.08
C LEU A 279 -10.07 13.88 2.89
N GLY A 280 -10.51 14.95 2.23
CA GLY A 280 -11.14 16.11 2.85
C GLY A 280 -12.59 15.87 3.30
N GLN A 281 -13.27 14.83 2.79
CA GLN A 281 -14.67 14.53 3.09
C GLN A 281 -14.83 13.96 4.51
N GLU A 282 -15.86 14.38 5.22
CA GLU A 282 -16.09 13.94 6.62
C GLU A 282 -16.38 12.44 6.70
N ASP A 283 -17.21 11.93 5.83
CA ASP A 283 -17.56 10.49 5.76
C ASP A 283 -16.35 9.61 5.43
N VAL A 284 -15.40 10.12 4.64
CA VAL A 284 -14.13 9.43 4.35
C VAL A 284 -13.22 9.41 5.56
N ARG A 285 -13.07 10.54 6.25
CA ARG A 285 -12.30 10.61 7.51
C ARG A 285 -12.88 9.68 8.56
N LYS A 286 -14.22 9.72 8.71
CA LYS A 286 -14.91 8.80 9.61
C LYS A 286 -14.66 7.34 9.22
N PHE A 287 -14.77 6.98 7.94
CA PHE A 287 -14.49 5.62 7.49
C PHE A 287 -13.06 5.20 7.86
N VAL A 288 -12.05 6.04 7.56
CA VAL A 288 -10.66 5.73 7.88
C VAL A 288 -10.46 5.51 9.39
N THR A 289 -11.05 6.36 10.22
CA THR A 289 -10.99 6.24 11.68
C THR A 289 -11.71 4.99 12.19
N ASP A 290 -12.90 4.68 11.67
CA ASP A 290 -13.66 3.47 12.03
C ASP A 290 -12.93 2.18 11.62
N GLN A 291 -12.06 2.25 10.60
CA GLN A 291 -11.16 1.18 10.19
C GLN A 291 -9.82 1.16 10.94
N GLY A 292 -9.68 1.97 11.98
CA GLY A 292 -8.51 1.98 12.87
C GLY A 292 -7.32 2.79 12.37
N GLY A 293 -7.51 3.65 11.38
CA GLY A 293 -6.46 4.47 10.80
C GLY A 293 -6.68 5.97 10.95
N ASP A 294 -5.70 6.72 10.48
CA ASP A 294 -5.74 8.17 10.30
C ASP A 294 -5.48 8.51 8.84
N VAL A 295 -6.13 9.56 8.32
CA VAL A 295 -5.84 10.05 6.97
C VAL A 295 -4.40 10.52 6.87
N PHE A 296 -3.77 10.18 5.75
CA PHE A 296 -2.40 10.59 5.46
C PHE A 296 -2.38 11.37 4.14
N VAL A 297 -2.40 12.69 4.25
CA VAL A 297 -2.38 13.61 3.11
C VAL A 297 -0.96 14.05 2.82
N SER A 298 -0.54 13.96 1.55
CA SER A 298 0.77 14.44 1.08
C SER A 298 0.68 14.99 -0.34
N THR A 299 1.69 15.75 -0.75
CA THR A 299 2.00 15.92 -2.17
C THR A 299 2.65 14.65 -2.73
N PRO A 300 2.74 14.47 -4.05
CA PRO A 300 3.46 13.33 -4.63
C PRO A 300 4.93 13.28 -4.19
N GLU A 301 5.59 14.42 -4.13
CA GLU A 301 6.99 14.55 -3.72
C GLU A 301 7.19 14.14 -2.25
N GLU A 302 6.34 14.64 -1.33
CA GLU A 302 6.36 14.24 0.08
C GLU A 302 6.10 12.75 0.25
N GLY A 303 5.14 12.20 -0.50
CA GLY A 303 4.83 10.76 -0.51
C GLY A 303 6.01 9.93 -1.00
N GLN A 304 6.72 10.38 -2.04
CA GLN A 304 7.91 9.71 -2.56
C GLN A 304 9.07 9.75 -1.57
N GLU A 305 9.29 10.88 -0.90
CA GLU A 305 10.32 10.99 0.15
C GLU A 305 9.96 10.12 1.37
N TYR A 306 8.67 10.02 1.72
CA TYR A 306 8.22 9.11 2.76
C TYR A 306 8.50 7.65 2.38
N LEU A 307 8.22 7.24 1.14
CA LEU A 307 8.53 5.89 0.64
C LEU A 307 10.02 5.58 0.75
N LYS A 308 10.91 6.52 0.37
CA LYS A 308 12.38 6.34 0.50
C LYS A 308 12.80 6.14 1.95
N LYS A 309 12.25 6.92 2.88
CA LYS A 309 12.52 6.78 4.31
C LYS A 309 12.03 5.44 4.84
N GLU A 310 10.85 5.01 4.42
CA GLU A 310 10.30 3.70 4.78
C GLU A 310 11.18 2.57 4.27
N VAL A 311 11.64 2.61 3.01
CA VAL A 311 12.58 1.59 2.49
C VAL A 311 13.83 1.51 3.38
N ALA A 312 14.40 2.64 3.79
CA ALA A 312 15.56 2.64 4.67
C ALA A 312 15.24 2.09 6.08
N ALA A 313 14.08 2.45 6.66
CA ALA A 313 13.64 1.97 7.97
C ALA A 313 13.37 0.45 7.99
N TRP A 314 12.81 -0.08 6.90
CA TRP A 314 12.49 -1.50 6.78
C TRP A 314 13.72 -2.42 6.83
N ALA A 315 14.91 -1.93 6.41
CA ALA A 315 16.16 -2.65 6.63
C ALA A 315 16.38 -2.98 8.12
N GLY A 316 16.07 -2.02 9.00
CA GLY A 316 16.12 -2.20 10.46
C GLY A 316 15.07 -3.19 10.95
N TYR A 317 13.81 -3.06 10.53
CA TYR A 317 12.72 -3.96 10.95
C TYR A 317 12.98 -5.41 10.54
N VAL A 318 13.42 -5.66 9.31
CA VAL A 318 13.75 -7.01 8.83
C VAL A 318 14.89 -7.62 9.63
N LYS A 319 15.92 -6.82 9.95
CA LYS A 319 17.06 -7.26 10.77
C LYS A 319 16.65 -7.58 12.21
N VAL A 320 15.93 -6.65 12.87
CA VAL A 320 15.45 -6.83 14.26
C VAL A 320 14.51 -8.02 14.34
N ALA A 321 13.59 -8.17 13.39
CA ALA A 321 12.65 -9.28 13.35
C ALA A 321 13.25 -10.60 12.87
N ASN A 322 14.55 -10.63 12.53
CA ASN A 322 15.27 -11.80 12.00
C ASN A 322 14.49 -12.51 10.89
N ILE A 323 13.85 -11.72 9.98
CA ILE A 323 13.07 -12.27 8.89
C ILE A 323 14.01 -12.79 7.81
N PRO A 324 14.01 -14.11 7.50
CA PRO A 324 14.87 -14.66 6.48
C PRO A 324 14.48 -14.10 5.10
N GLN A 325 15.48 -13.73 4.30
CA GLN A 325 15.26 -13.35 2.90
C GLN A 325 14.78 -14.56 2.08
N GLN A 326 13.73 -14.35 1.33
CA GLN A 326 13.16 -15.32 0.39
C GLN A 326 13.91 -15.33 -0.94
#